data_b44f10f3d0e5d7c8982ddf82aeb34b0c
#
_entry.id   b44f10f3d0e5d7c8982ddf82aeb34b0c
#
_cell.length_a   1.000
_cell.length_b   1.000
_cell.length_c   1.000
_cell.angle_alpha   90.00
_cell.angle_beta   90.00
_cell.angle_gamma   90.00
#
_symmetry.space_group_name_H-M   'P 1'
#
loop_
_entity.id
_entity.type
_entity.pdbx_description
1 polymer ?
#
loop_
_entity_poly.entity_id
_entity_poly.type
_entity_poly.pdbx_seq_one_letter_code
_entity_poly.pdbx_strand_id
1 'polypeptide(L)'
;MADDRPEVTLGVVSGRRRQGKTYLLRALAQAAGGFFFEAVQGTEAESLRMLGADLAAHLGAPAPLSFGDWDEALAALLDLGSGQPHTVIIDEFPYLADASPSLPSLLRRALDRRGPSQGAGSRVRLLLCGSAMSVMGRLLAGNAPLRGRAGLELVLSPFGFAESARFWGLHDPHLAVLVHAVVGGTPAYRRQFVRDDAPASLDDFDDWVARAVLNPDRPLMREARYLLAEESDIRDPALYHSVLAAVANGNARWGAIAAYIGRKSSDIAHPLNVLEDCGLIIKDEDAFRSGRARYRITEPLITFYEAIMRPRWADLEAGLGGQVWADSRQQFSSAVAGPHFESVCRDFARARGREMFGRAAGIVAAGTVSDPARRSQIEVDVAVLGPAVPGEPRRVISLGEAKWGDTMGLRHLGRLRRARDLLAAGGFDTSETVLACYAGAGFDAELRAAAGPEVLLADLAAIYA
;
A
#
# COMPACT_ATOMS: atom_id res chain seq x y z
N MET A 1 -14.80 -18.03 -6.61
CA MET A 1 -15.52 -18.09 -5.32
C MET A 1 -16.72 -19.01 -5.50
N ALA A 2 -16.53 -20.27 -5.27
CA ALA A 2 -17.63 -21.24 -5.21
C ALA A 2 -18.16 -21.27 -3.76
N ASP A 3 -18.95 -20.29 -3.39
CA ASP A 3 -19.67 -20.29 -2.11
C ASP A 3 -21.09 -20.78 -2.39
N ASP A 4 -21.37 -22.05 -2.07
CA ASP A 4 -22.66 -22.70 -2.30
C ASP A 4 -23.71 -22.41 -1.22
N ARG A 5 -23.46 -21.45 -0.33
CA ARG A 5 -24.44 -21.07 0.69
C ARG A 5 -25.76 -20.63 0.04
N PRO A 6 -26.91 -21.07 0.58
CA PRO A 6 -28.22 -20.75 0.02
C PRO A 6 -28.71 -19.35 0.35
N GLU A 7 -27.84 -18.44 0.78
CA GLU A 7 -28.15 -17.10 1.25
C GLU A 7 -27.34 -16.02 0.51
N VAL A 8 -27.81 -14.78 0.60
CA VAL A 8 -27.08 -13.61 0.11
C VAL A 8 -25.77 -13.46 0.88
N THR A 9 -24.69 -13.22 0.17
CA THR A 9 -23.39 -12.89 0.77
C THR A 9 -22.96 -11.50 0.36
N LEU A 10 -22.36 -10.78 1.31
CA LEU A 10 -21.76 -9.47 1.09
C LEU A 10 -20.25 -9.55 1.14
N GLY A 11 -19.60 -9.00 0.13
CA GLY A 11 -18.16 -8.74 0.12
C GLY A 11 -17.90 -7.24 -0.06
N VAL A 12 -16.84 -6.76 0.56
CA VAL A 12 -16.35 -5.39 0.40
C VAL A 12 -14.94 -5.43 -0.18
N VAL A 13 -14.74 -4.73 -1.29
CA VAL A 13 -13.46 -4.60 -1.97
C VAL A 13 -13.05 -3.14 -1.90
N SER A 14 -11.94 -2.87 -1.28
CA SER A 14 -11.39 -1.52 -1.16
C SER A 14 -9.94 -1.47 -1.64
N GLY A 15 -9.40 -0.30 -1.77
CA GLY A 15 -8.03 -0.07 -2.20
C GLY A 15 -7.95 1.29 -2.87
N ARG A 16 -6.79 1.91 -2.84
CA ARG A 16 -6.61 3.24 -3.43
C ARG A 16 -6.93 3.23 -4.93
N ARG A 17 -7.16 4.40 -5.49
CA ARG A 17 -7.35 4.56 -6.93
C ARG A 17 -6.18 3.96 -7.70
N ARG A 18 -6.42 3.53 -8.93
CA ARG A 18 -5.40 3.03 -9.89
C ARG A 18 -4.77 1.68 -9.54
N GLN A 19 -5.25 1.00 -8.48
CA GLN A 19 -4.77 -0.34 -8.07
C GLN A 19 -5.43 -1.50 -8.81
N GLY A 20 -6.28 -1.23 -9.81
CA GLY A 20 -6.86 -2.25 -10.67
C GLY A 20 -8.15 -2.90 -10.14
N LYS A 21 -8.82 -2.33 -9.13
CA LYS A 21 -10.09 -2.86 -8.59
C LYS A 21 -11.15 -3.09 -9.67
N THR A 22 -11.49 -2.03 -10.40
CA THR A 22 -12.47 -2.08 -11.49
C THR A 22 -12.11 -3.12 -12.55
N TYR A 23 -10.82 -3.23 -12.92
CA TYR A 23 -10.35 -4.26 -13.86
C TYR A 23 -10.61 -5.68 -13.33
N LEU A 24 -10.23 -5.95 -12.08
CA LEU A 24 -10.44 -7.25 -11.43
C LEU A 24 -11.93 -7.59 -11.35
N LEU A 25 -12.75 -6.64 -10.93
CA LEU A 25 -14.19 -6.85 -10.72
C LEU A 25 -14.96 -7.00 -12.04
N ARG A 26 -14.59 -6.26 -13.09
CA ARG A 26 -15.14 -6.48 -14.45
C ARG A 26 -14.79 -7.86 -14.99
N ALA A 27 -13.54 -8.30 -14.83
CA ALA A 27 -13.13 -9.64 -15.23
C ALA A 27 -13.89 -10.72 -14.45
N LEU A 28 -14.11 -10.52 -13.14
CA LEU A 28 -14.93 -11.42 -12.31
C LEU A 28 -16.39 -11.45 -12.77
N ALA A 29 -17.01 -10.28 -13.01
CA ALA A 29 -18.38 -10.21 -13.50
C ALA A 29 -18.53 -10.92 -14.84
N GLN A 30 -17.62 -10.70 -15.77
CA GLN A 30 -17.62 -11.36 -17.07
C GLN A 30 -17.48 -12.87 -16.96
N ALA A 31 -16.54 -13.37 -16.15
CA ALA A 31 -16.32 -14.81 -15.95
C ALA A 31 -17.50 -15.49 -15.26
N ALA A 32 -18.23 -14.79 -14.40
CA ALA A 32 -19.38 -15.30 -13.65
C ALA A 32 -20.73 -15.07 -14.36
N GLY A 33 -20.77 -14.39 -15.51
CA GLY A 33 -22.04 -13.93 -16.12
C GLY A 33 -22.83 -12.99 -15.19
N GLY A 34 -22.12 -12.24 -14.33
CA GLY A 34 -22.70 -11.42 -13.29
C GLY A 34 -23.06 -10.01 -13.75
N PHE A 35 -23.85 -9.31 -12.95
CA PHE A 35 -24.20 -7.91 -13.14
C PHE A 35 -23.08 -7.01 -12.58
N PHE A 36 -22.69 -6.00 -13.35
CA PHE A 36 -21.70 -4.99 -12.95
C PHE A 36 -22.27 -3.59 -13.16
N PHE A 37 -22.32 -2.81 -12.11
CA PHE A 37 -22.72 -1.40 -12.12
C PHE A 37 -21.58 -0.54 -11.60
N GLU A 38 -21.21 0.50 -12.36
CA GLU A 38 -20.23 1.50 -11.97
C GLU A 38 -20.95 2.81 -11.64
N ALA A 39 -20.97 3.16 -10.36
CA ALA A 39 -21.58 4.39 -9.90
C ALA A 39 -20.74 5.61 -10.31
N VAL A 40 -21.42 6.69 -10.63
CA VAL A 40 -20.80 8.00 -10.89
C VAL A 40 -21.27 9.01 -9.87
N GLN A 41 -20.53 10.09 -9.67
CA GLN A 41 -20.96 11.19 -8.83
C GLN A 41 -22.20 11.85 -9.43
N GLY A 42 -23.31 11.82 -8.71
CA GLY A 42 -24.59 12.34 -9.18
C GLY A 42 -25.62 12.36 -8.07
N THR A 43 -26.86 12.71 -8.40
CA THR A 43 -27.99 12.66 -7.49
C THR A 43 -28.52 11.23 -7.33
N GLU A 44 -29.28 10.97 -6.25
CA GLU A 44 -29.95 9.68 -6.04
C GLU A 44 -30.82 9.28 -7.22
N ALA A 45 -31.66 10.20 -7.73
CA ALA A 45 -32.53 9.94 -8.86
C ALA A 45 -31.74 9.59 -10.15
N GLU A 46 -30.60 10.21 -10.36
CA GLU A 46 -29.71 9.89 -11.51
C GLU A 46 -29.09 8.51 -11.33
N SER A 47 -28.60 8.19 -10.16
CA SER A 47 -28.03 6.88 -9.84
C SER A 47 -29.03 5.75 -10.03
N LEU A 48 -30.28 5.92 -9.55
CA LEU A 48 -31.36 4.96 -9.74
C LEU A 48 -31.73 4.78 -11.22
N ARG A 49 -31.77 5.87 -12.00
CA ARG A 49 -32.03 5.83 -13.43
C ARG A 49 -30.91 5.07 -14.20
N MET A 50 -29.66 5.33 -13.87
CA MET A 50 -28.51 4.64 -14.49
C MET A 50 -28.52 3.15 -14.15
N LEU A 51 -28.69 2.82 -12.87
CA LEU A 51 -28.80 1.43 -12.42
C LEU A 51 -29.95 0.69 -13.14
N GLY A 52 -31.11 1.34 -13.30
CA GLY A 52 -32.26 0.77 -14.00
C GLY A 52 -31.97 0.51 -15.49
N ALA A 53 -31.23 1.39 -16.15
CA ALA A 53 -30.83 1.19 -17.53
C ALA A 53 -29.83 0.02 -17.68
N ASP A 54 -28.79 -0.02 -16.82
CA ASP A 54 -27.78 -1.08 -16.85
C ASP A 54 -28.37 -2.46 -16.49
N LEU A 55 -29.28 -2.49 -15.51
CA LEU A 55 -29.94 -3.73 -15.12
C LEU A 55 -30.90 -4.22 -16.22
N ALA A 56 -31.61 -3.34 -16.91
CA ALA A 56 -32.44 -3.68 -18.05
C ALA A 56 -31.61 -4.28 -19.19
N ALA A 57 -30.46 -3.65 -19.49
CA ALA A 57 -29.54 -4.17 -20.50
C ALA A 57 -28.98 -5.56 -20.14
N HIS A 58 -28.63 -5.78 -18.87
CA HIS A 58 -28.18 -7.10 -18.38
C HIS A 58 -29.26 -8.18 -18.51
N LEU A 59 -30.51 -7.84 -18.24
CA LEU A 59 -31.65 -8.76 -18.34
C LEU A 59 -32.17 -8.92 -19.78
N GLY A 60 -31.68 -8.16 -20.75
CA GLY A 60 -32.23 -8.14 -22.11
C GLY A 60 -33.64 -7.55 -22.20
N ALA A 61 -34.01 -6.70 -21.24
CA ALA A 61 -35.32 -6.03 -21.23
C ALA A 61 -35.44 -5.00 -22.36
N PRO A 62 -36.62 -4.83 -22.98
CA PRO A 62 -36.79 -3.95 -24.12
C PRO A 62 -36.76 -2.45 -23.78
N ALA A 63 -36.87 -2.11 -22.49
CA ALA A 63 -36.84 -0.72 -22.01
C ALA A 63 -36.12 -0.64 -20.66
N PRO A 64 -35.56 0.53 -20.30
CA PRO A 64 -34.98 0.75 -18.96
C PRO A 64 -35.97 0.45 -17.84
N LEU A 65 -35.48 -0.17 -16.76
CA LEU A 65 -36.23 -0.33 -15.52
C LEU A 65 -36.27 1.02 -14.79
N SER A 66 -37.38 1.32 -14.14
CA SER A 66 -37.53 2.56 -13.34
C SER A 66 -37.74 2.18 -11.89
N PHE A 67 -36.94 2.77 -11.00
CA PHE A 67 -37.02 2.58 -9.56
C PHE A 67 -37.40 3.91 -8.89
N GLY A 68 -38.38 3.86 -7.99
CA GLY A 68 -38.82 5.02 -7.21
C GLY A 68 -37.84 5.33 -6.09
N ASP A 69 -37.19 4.31 -5.53
CA ASP A 69 -36.27 4.41 -4.41
C ASP A 69 -35.25 3.26 -4.40
N TRP A 70 -34.33 3.30 -3.42
CA TRP A 70 -33.33 2.25 -3.23
C TRP A 70 -33.90 0.92 -2.72
N ASP A 71 -35.06 0.90 -2.05
CA ASP A 71 -35.68 -0.37 -1.62
C ASP A 71 -36.12 -1.19 -2.83
N GLU A 72 -36.76 -0.56 -3.83
CA GLU A 72 -37.12 -1.21 -5.10
C GLU A 72 -35.91 -1.68 -5.89
N ALA A 73 -34.88 -0.82 -6.01
CA ALA A 73 -33.66 -1.14 -6.72
C ALA A 73 -32.90 -2.32 -6.09
N LEU A 74 -32.73 -2.32 -4.76
CA LEU A 74 -32.09 -3.39 -4.02
C LEU A 74 -32.88 -4.71 -4.10
N ALA A 75 -34.21 -4.64 -4.07
CA ALA A 75 -35.04 -5.82 -4.26
C ALA A 75 -34.82 -6.46 -5.63
N ALA A 76 -34.81 -5.65 -6.71
CA ALA A 76 -34.54 -6.12 -8.07
C ALA A 76 -33.15 -6.74 -8.21
N LEU A 77 -32.12 -6.13 -7.63
CA LEU A 77 -30.75 -6.69 -7.63
C LEU A 77 -30.68 -8.03 -6.89
N LEU A 78 -31.35 -8.18 -5.75
CA LEU A 78 -31.37 -9.42 -4.98
C LEU A 78 -32.23 -10.49 -5.63
N ASP A 79 -33.21 -10.14 -6.46
CA ASP A 79 -34.02 -11.08 -7.23
C ASP A 79 -33.23 -11.79 -8.34
N LEU A 80 -32.10 -11.23 -8.80
CA LEU A 80 -31.19 -11.92 -9.73
C LEU A 80 -30.72 -13.28 -9.20
N GLY A 81 -30.62 -13.42 -7.88
CA GLY A 81 -30.21 -14.66 -7.22
C GLY A 81 -31.35 -15.61 -6.82
N SER A 82 -32.59 -15.39 -7.26
CA SER A 82 -33.75 -16.19 -6.80
C SER A 82 -33.73 -17.65 -7.27
N GLY A 83 -33.07 -17.97 -8.39
CA GLY A 83 -33.03 -19.32 -8.95
C GLY A 83 -31.66 -19.99 -8.78
N GLN A 84 -30.59 -19.24 -8.96
CA GLN A 84 -29.21 -19.73 -8.96
C GLN A 84 -28.27 -18.65 -8.40
N PRO A 85 -27.04 -19.02 -7.99
CA PRO A 85 -26.07 -18.03 -7.57
C PRO A 85 -25.82 -16.99 -8.66
N HIS A 86 -25.90 -15.70 -8.30
CA HIS A 86 -25.66 -14.60 -9.22
C HIS A 86 -24.71 -13.57 -8.59
N THR A 87 -23.69 -13.18 -9.31
CA THR A 87 -22.73 -12.16 -8.85
C THR A 87 -23.25 -10.79 -9.22
N VAL A 88 -23.36 -9.90 -8.23
CA VAL A 88 -23.72 -8.50 -8.38
C VAL A 88 -22.59 -7.64 -7.84
N ILE A 89 -22.07 -6.75 -8.66
CA ILE A 89 -20.96 -5.86 -8.32
C ILE A 89 -21.42 -4.42 -8.45
N ILE A 90 -21.21 -3.65 -7.38
CA ILE A 90 -21.43 -2.20 -7.37
C ILE A 90 -20.05 -1.54 -7.15
N ASP A 91 -19.48 -1.00 -8.20
CA ASP A 91 -18.22 -0.26 -8.15
C ASP A 91 -18.46 1.22 -7.85
N GLU A 92 -17.49 1.87 -7.20
CA GLU A 92 -17.54 3.24 -6.69
C GLU A 92 -18.78 3.50 -5.80
N PHE A 93 -19.11 2.53 -4.94
CA PHE A 93 -20.20 2.62 -3.96
C PHE A 93 -20.16 3.88 -3.08
N PRO A 94 -19.01 4.47 -2.73
CA PRO A 94 -18.96 5.75 -2.02
C PRO A 94 -19.82 6.86 -2.65
N TYR A 95 -19.89 6.97 -3.97
CA TYR A 95 -20.73 7.99 -4.63
C TYR A 95 -22.22 7.80 -4.34
N LEU A 96 -22.66 6.54 -4.27
CA LEU A 96 -24.04 6.24 -3.92
C LEU A 96 -24.33 6.54 -2.44
N ALA A 97 -23.39 6.21 -1.55
CA ALA A 97 -23.53 6.47 -0.12
C ALA A 97 -23.52 7.98 0.20
N ASP A 98 -22.76 8.77 -0.56
CA ASP A 98 -22.74 10.23 -0.43
C ASP A 98 -24.06 10.85 -0.94
N ALA A 99 -24.58 10.38 -2.08
CA ALA A 99 -25.86 10.84 -2.65
C ALA A 99 -27.06 10.40 -1.80
N SER A 100 -26.96 9.23 -1.15
CA SER A 100 -28.02 8.60 -0.36
C SER A 100 -27.48 8.06 0.96
N PRO A 101 -27.31 8.90 2.00
CA PRO A 101 -26.73 8.50 3.29
C PRO A 101 -27.49 7.37 4.00
N SER A 102 -28.74 7.13 3.67
CA SER A 102 -29.56 6.01 4.17
C SER A 102 -29.25 4.68 3.49
N LEU A 103 -28.62 4.67 2.32
CA LEU A 103 -28.40 3.48 1.50
C LEU A 103 -27.70 2.32 2.24
N PRO A 104 -26.64 2.53 3.04
CA PRO A 104 -26.04 1.43 3.81
C PRO A 104 -27.02 0.77 4.79
N SER A 105 -27.95 1.53 5.38
CA SER A 105 -28.99 1.01 6.28
C SER A 105 -30.09 0.26 5.54
N LEU A 106 -30.48 0.77 4.36
CA LEU A 106 -31.44 0.12 3.47
C LEU A 106 -30.87 -1.21 2.96
N LEU A 107 -29.61 -1.21 2.56
CA LEU A 107 -28.91 -2.43 2.14
C LEU A 107 -28.88 -3.47 3.27
N ARG A 108 -28.51 -3.09 4.49
CA ARG A 108 -28.59 -3.99 5.65
C ARG A 108 -29.98 -4.60 5.78
N ARG A 109 -31.03 -3.77 5.74
CA ARG A 109 -32.43 -4.22 5.83
C ARG A 109 -32.80 -5.21 4.70
N ALA A 110 -32.36 -4.94 3.48
CA ALA A 110 -32.58 -5.81 2.33
C ALA A 110 -31.89 -7.18 2.49
N LEU A 111 -30.64 -7.18 2.97
CA LEU A 111 -29.90 -8.42 3.28
C LEU A 111 -30.56 -9.22 4.41
N ASP A 112 -31.05 -8.56 5.48
CA ASP A 112 -31.74 -9.22 6.61
C ASP A 112 -33.05 -9.85 6.18
N ARG A 113 -33.82 -9.22 5.29
CA ARG A 113 -35.10 -9.74 4.78
C ARG A 113 -34.93 -10.96 3.86
N ARG A 114 -33.78 -11.13 3.23
CA ARG A 114 -33.45 -12.23 2.31
C ARG A 114 -32.51 -13.26 2.92
N GLY A 115 -32.32 -13.21 4.25
CA GLY A 115 -31.52 -14.19 5.00
C GLY A 115 -32.22 -15.53 5.17
N PRO A 116 -31.53 -16.54 5.72
CA PRO A 116 -32.00 -17.95 5.79
C PRO A 116 -33.33 -18.15 6.49
N SER A 117 -33.73 -17.22 7.38
CA SER A 117 -34.94 -17.32 8.20
C SER A 117 -36.26 -16.91 7.51
N GLN A 118 -36.18 -16.39 6.26
CA GLN A 118 -37.35 -15.77 5.62
C GLN A 118 -37.93 -16.55 4.42
N GLY A 119 -37.44 -17.76 4.10
CA GLY A 119 -38.06 -18.68 3.14
C GLY A 119 -37.93 -18.35 1.63
N ALA A 120 -37.69 -17.11 1.27
CA ALA A 120 -37.46 -16.66 -0.11
C ALA A 120 -35.99 -16.24 -0.28
N GLY A 121 -35.07 -17.20 -0.14
CA GLY A 121 -33.63 -16.95 -0.17
C GLY A 121 -33.15 -16.47 -1.54
N SER A 122 -32.41 -15.37 -1.56
CA SER A 122 -31.61 -14.97 -2.72
C SER A 122 -30.20 -15.54 -2.58
N ARG A 123 -29.62 -16.00 -3.68
CA ARG A 123 -28.24 -16.52 -3.75
C ARG A 123 -27.29 -15.50 -4.40
N VAL A 124 -27.58 -14.21 -4.24
CA VAL A 124 -26.72 -13.14 -4.74
C VAL A 124 -25.39 -13.11 -3.98
N ARG A 125 -24.32 -12.94 -4.73
CA ARG A 125 -22.98 -12.64 -4.25
C ARG A 125 -22.74 -11.16 -4.50
N LEU A 126 -23.12 -10.30 -3.52
CA LEU A 126 -23.00 -8.87 -3.65
C LEU A 126 -21.58 -8.41 -3.28
N LEU A 127 -20.93 -7.68 -4.17
CA LEU A 127 -19.64 -7.04 -3.94
C LEU A 127 -19.81 -5.52 -4.03
N LEU A 128 -19.48 -4.83 -2.95
CA LEU A 128 -19.35 -3.38 -2.93
C LEU A 128 -17.89 -3.01 -3.10
N CYS A 129 -17.59 -2.11 -4.03
CA CYS A 129 -16.24 -1.65 -4.27
C CYS A 129 -16.16 -0.12 -4.16
N GLY A 130 -15.00 0.37 -3.72
CA GLY A 130 -14.72 1.79 -3.71
C GLY A 130 -13.24 2.12 -3.54
N SER A 131 -12.88 3.29 -4.05
CA SER A 131 -11.50 3.80 -3.98
C SER A 131 -11.26 4.71 -2.77
N ALA A 132 -12.31 5.32 -2.18
CA ALA A 132 -12.20 6.12 -0.98
C ALA A 132 -12.05 5.22 0.27
N MET A 133 -10.79 4.94 0.65
CA MET A 133 -10.43 4.00 1.71
C MET A 133 -11.12 4.33 3.04
N SER A 134 -11.15 5.60 3.43
CA SER A 134 -11.78 6.08 4.65
C SER A 134 -13.30 5.84 4.65
N VAL A 135 -13.98 6.04 3.50
CA VAL A 135 -15.42 5.80 3.36
C VAL A 135 -15.72 4.31 3.45
N MET A 136 -14.97 3.49 2.69
CA MET A 136 -15.15 2.03 2.69
C MET A 136 -14.89 1.43 4.08
N GLY A 137 -13.86 1.88 4.78
CA GLY A 137 -13.58 1.47 6.16
C GLY A 137 -14.70 1.85 7.12
N ARG A 138 -15.29 3.04 6.99
CA ARG A 138 -16.42 3.48 7.81
C ARG A 138 -17.69 2.64 7.60
N LEU A 139 -17.90 2.00 6.44
CA LEU A 139 -19.06 1.11 6.20
C LEU A 139 -19.09 -0.10 7.13
N LEU A 140 -17.93 -0.56 7.59
CA LEU A 140 -17.77 -1.77 8.40
C LEU A 140 -17.29 -1.50 9.84
N ALA A 141 -16.90 -0.27 10.17
CA ALA A 141 -16.32 0.07 11.46
C ALA A 141 -17.38 0.49 12.51
N GLY A 142 -17.03 0.36 13.78
CA GLY A 142 -17.84 0.92 14.90
C GLY A 142 -19.29 0.43 14.90
N ASN A 143 -20.24 1.36 14.83
CA ASN A 143 -21.68 1.10 14.79
C ASN A 143 -22.26 1.15 13.37
N ALA A 144 -21.42 0.98 12.35
CA ALA A 144 -21.86 1.03 10.96
C ALA A 144 -22.91 -0.03 10.62
N PRO A 145 -23.87 0.29 9.72
CA PRO A 145 -24.96 -0.61 9.38
C PRO A 145 -24.51 -1.99 8.85
N LEU A 146 -23.41 -2.05 8.12
CA LEU A 146 -22.92 -3.27 7.48
C LEU A 146 -21.89 -4.06 8.33
N ARG A 147 -21.58 -3.58 9.54
CA ARG A 147 -20.65 -4.29 10.43
C ARG A 147 -21.12 -5.72 10.72
N GLY A 148 -20.21 -6.69 10.55
CA GLY A 148 -20.48 -8.12 10.79
C GLY A 148 -21.36 -8.77 9.72
N ARG A 149 -21.67 -8.07 8.60
CA ARG A 149 -22.42 -8.61 7.47
C ARG A 149 -21.52 -9.02 6.31
N ALA A 150 -20.35 -8.41 6.18
CA ALA A 150 -19.39 -8.77 5.16
C ALA A 150 -18.71 -10.12 5.51
N GLY A 151 -18.85 -11.09 4.63
CA GLY A 151 -18.15 -12.36 4.70
C GLY A 151 -16.80 -12.32 3.97
N LEU A 152 -16.53 -11.25 3.23
CA LEU A 152 -15.28 -10.97 2.55
C LEU A 152 -14.94 -9.49 2.71
N GLU A 153 -13.75 -9.20 3.22
CA GLU A 153 -13.15 -7.88 3.20
C GLU A 153 -11.81 -7.99 2.48
N LEU A 154 -11.74 -7.46 1.26
CA LEU A 154 -10.54 -7.50 0.44
C LEU A 154 -10.00 -6.08 0.24
N VAL A 155 -8.82 -5.83 0.76
CA VAL A 155 -8.08 -4.60 0.50
C VAL A 155 -7.05 -4.87 -0.59
N LEU A 156 -7.27 -4.33 -1.80
CA LEU A 156 -6.28 -4.38 -2.85
C LEU A 156 -5.11 -3.47 -2.50
N SER A 157 -3.95 -4.07 -2.38
CA SER A 157 -2.67 -3.36 -2.23
C SER A 157 -1.99 -3.19 -3.59
N PRO A 158 -1.07 -2.22 -3.73
CA PRO A 158 -0.15 -2.19 -4.85
C PRO A 158 0.63 -3.50 -4.95
N PHE A 159 1.13 -3.83 -6.13
CA PHE A 159 2.04 -4.97 -6.28
C PHE A 159 3.26 -4.82 -5.38
N GLY A 160 3.65 -5.88 -4.71
CA GLY A 160 4.94 -5.94 -4.04
C GLY A 160 6.10 -5.84 -5.04
N PHE A 161 7.32 -5.67 -4.52
CA PHE A 161 8.49 -5.44 -5.37
C PHE A 161 8.70 -6.51 -6.44
N ALA A 162 8.51 -7.80 -6.10
CA ALA A 162 8.69 -8.91 -7.04
C ALA A 162 7.57 -9.01 -8.08
N GLU A 163 6.30 -8.79 -7.66
CA GLU A 163 5.16 -8.73 -8.59
C GLU A 163 5.29 -7.53 -9.53
N SER A 164 5.72 -6.37 -8.99
CA SER A 164 5.95 -5.17 -9.78
C SER A 164 7.02 -5.40 -10.85
N ALA A 165 8.15 -6.02 -10.51
CA ALA A 165 9.19 -6.36 -11.48
C ALA A 165 8.65 -7.22 -12.62
N ARG A 166 7.89 -8.28 -12.30
CA ARG A 166 7.23 -9.14 -13.30
C ARG A 166 6.21 -8.36 -14.14
N PHE A 167 5.41 -7.52 -13.50
CA PHE A 167 4.41 -6.70 -14.17
C PHE A 167 5.04 -5.70 -15.15
N TRP A 168 6.19 -5.10 -14.79
CA TRP A 168 6.94 -4.19 -15.64
C TRP A 168 7.82 -4.90 -16.68
N GLY A 169 7.99 -6.23 -16.59
CA GLY A 169 8.85 -7.01 -17.48
C GLY A 169 10.35 -6.78 -17.24
N LEU A 170 10.71 -6.44 -16.00
CA LEU A 170 12.09 -6.14 -15.61
C LEU A 170 12.78 -7.41 -15.10
N HIS A 171 13.86 -7.81 -15.76
CA HIS A 171 14.63 -9.00 -15.40
C HIS A 171 15.88 -8.67 -14.58
N ASP A 172 16.39 -7.43 -14.70
CA ASP A 172 17.50 -6.95 -13.88
C ASP A 172 16.97 -6.50 -12.52
N PRO A 173 17.35 -7.14 -11.39
CA PRO A 173 16.88 -6.78 -10.07
C PRO A 173 17.27 -5.36 -9.65
N HIS A 174 18.41 -4.84 -10.11
CA HIS A 174 18.84 -3.47 -9.80
C HIS A 174 17.90 -2.46 -10.45
N LEU A 175 17.61 -2.65 -11.74
CA LEU A 175 16.64 -1.85 -12.47
C LEU A 175 15.23 -1.94 -11.84
N ALA A 176 14.84 -3.14 -11.41
CA ALA A 176 13.55 -3.37 -10.77
C ALA A 176 13.38 -2.57 -9.47
N VAL A 177 14.42 -2.52 -8.60
CA VAL A 177 14.40 -1.67 -7.39
C VAL A 177 14.28 -0.20 -7.76
N LEU A 178 15.06 0.28 -8.73
CA LEU A 178 15.04 1.69 -9.14
C LEU A 178 13.68 2.12 -9.67
N VAL A 179 13.09 1.33 -10.57
CA VAL A 179 11.74 1.61 -11.12
C VAL A 179 10.70 1.57 -10.00
N HIS A 180 10.76 0.56 -9.12
CA HIS A 180 9.83 0.44 -8.01
C HIS A 180 9.99 1.58 -6.98
N ALA A 181 11.20 2.13 -6.81
CA ALA A 181 11.45 3.29 -5.96
C ALA A 181 10.83 4.58 -6.53
N VAL A 182 10.62 4.66 -7.84
CA VAL A 182 9.98 5.82 -8.51
C VAL A 182 8.47 5.66 -8.58
N VAL A 183 7.97 4.55 -9.12
CA VAL A 183 6.55 4.38 -9.47
C VAL A 183 5.81 3.36 -8.60
N GLY A 184 6.51 2.64 -7.74
CA GLY A 184 5.88 1.63 -6.88
C GLY A 184 5.24 0.48 -7.65
N GLY A 185 4.24 -0.14 -7.00
CA GLY A 185 3.49 -1.28 -7.53
C GLY A 185 2.10 -0.93 -8.09
N THR A 186 1.82 0.34 -8.38
CA THR A 186 0.51 0.76 -8.89
C THR A 186 0.36 0.45 -10.38
N PRO A 187 -0.56 -0.47 -10.78
CA PRO A 187 -0.62 -0.99 -12.16
C PRO A 187 -0.92 0.08 -13.22
N ALA A 188 -1.72 1.09 -12.87
CA ALA A 188 -2.12 2.13 -13.81
C ALA A 188 -0.92 2.96 -14.29
N TYR A 189 0.12 3.13 -13.47
CA TYR A 189 1.28 3.92 -13.87
C TYR A 189 1.95 3.36 -15.11
N ARG A 190 2.11 2.04 -15.19
CA ARG A 190 2.61 1.40 -16.40
C ARG A 190 1.60 1.50 -17.56
N ARG A 191 0.36 1.06 -17.35
CA ARG A 191 -0.60 0.86 -18.45
C ARG A 191 -1.20 2.16 -18.99
N GLN A 192 -1.60 3.06 -18.08
CA GLN A 192 -2.35 4.25 -18.45
C GLN A 192 -1.47 5.50 -18.56
N PHE A 193 -0.50 5.66 -17.64
CA PHE A 193 0.27 6.89 -17.52
C PHE A 193 1.49 6.91 -18.46
N VAL A 194 2.29 5.85 -18.48
CA VAL A 194 3.44 5.76 -19.37
C VAL A 194 3.19 4.91 -20.62
N ARG A 195 2.03 4.28 -20.75
CA ARG A 195 1.60 3.48 -21.93
C ARG A 195 2.62 2.39 -22.27
N ASP A 196 2.99 1.61 -21.27
CA ASP A 196 3.97 0.52 -21.36
C ASP A 196 5.41 0.96 -21.71
N ASP A 197 5.73 2.27 -21.69
CA ASP A 197 7.11 2.75 -21.78
C ASP A 197 7.87 2.37 -20.50
N ALA A 198 8.62 1.28 -20.55
CA ALA A 198 9.48 0.79 -19.47
C ALA A 198 10.95 1.00 -19.85
N PRO A 199 11.86 1.24 -18.88
CA PRO A 199 13.29 1.31 -19.20
C PRO A 199 13.82 -0.04 -19.68
N ALA A 200 14.56 -0.03 -20.77
CA ALA A 200 15.07 -1.25 -21.40
C ALA A 200 16.27 -1.86 -20.66
N SER A 201 17.06 -1.04 -19.95
CA SER A 201 18.25 -1.42 -19.21
C SER A 201 18.56 -0.40 -18.13
N LEU A 202 19.59 -0.66 -17.31
CA LEU A 202 20.13 0.32 -16.36
C LEU A 202 20.62 1.58 -17.05
N ASP A 203 21.21 1.46 -18.24
CA ASP A 203 21.70 2.61 -19.00
C ASP A 203 20.54 3.50 -19.52
N ASP A 204 19.37 2.90 -19.79
CA ASP A 204 18.16 3.64 -20.20
C ASP A 204 17.37 4.24 -19.03
N PHE A 205 17.70 3.87 -17.78
CA PHE A 205 16.91 4.30 -16.63
C PHE A 205 16.84 5.83 -16.47
N ASP A 206 17.98 6.50 -16.63
CA ASP A 206 18.05 7.95 -16.51
C ASP A 206 17.22 8.66 -17.59
N ASP A 207 17.33 8.19 -18.82
CA ASP A 207 16.54 8.73 -19.93
C ASP A 207 15.05 8.43 -19.75
N TRP A 208 14.71 7.25 -19.23
CA TRP A 208 13.33 6.89 -18.92
C TRP A 208 12.73 7.81 -17.84
N VAL A 209 13.46 8.10 -16.77
CA VAL A 209 12.98 9.04 -15.73
C VAL A 209 12.71 10.41 -16.34
N ALA A 210 13.61 10.92 -17.17
CA ALA A 210 13.46 12.23 -17.81
C ALA A 210 12.26 12.27 -18.77
N ARG A 211 12.08 11.24 -19.64
CA ARG A 211 11.02 11.22 -20.68
C ARG A 211 9.64 10.79 -20.19
N ALA A 212 9.57 9.91 -19.18
CA ALA A 212 8.31 9.30 -18.74
C ALA A 212 7.78 9.88 -17.43
N VAL A 213 8.67 10.30 -16.50
CA VAL A 213 8.30 10.72 -15.14
C VAL A 213 8.38 12.24 -14.98
N LEU A 214 9.46 12.87 -15.48
CA LEU A 214 9.72 14.30 -15.30
C LEU A 214 9.30 15.17 -16.49
N ASN A 215 8.67 14.58 -17.50
CA ASN A 215 8.20 15.29 -18.68
C ASN A 215 6.84 15.96 -18.39
N PRO A 216 6.71 17.31 -18.58
CA PRO A 216 5.48 18.04 -18.29
C PRO A 216 4.29 17.63 -19.19
N ASP A 217 4.55 17.00 -20.33
CA ASP A 217 3.51 16.50 -21.25
C ASP A 217 3.01 15.09 -20.85
N ARG A 218 3.60 14.48 -19.83
CA ARG A 218 3.20 13.15 -19.34
C ARG A 218 2.31 13.24 -18.10
N PRO A 219 1.21 12.47 -18.04
CA PRO A 219 0.30 12.51 -16.89
C PRO A 219 0.98 12.15 -15.57
N LEU A 220 1.98 11.28 -15.59
CA LEU A 220 2.66 10.80 -14.40
C LEU A 220 3.35 11.93 -13.61
N MET A 221 3.85 12.96 -14.30
CA MET A 221 4.46 14.12 -13.63
C MET A 221 3.49 14.81 -12.66
N ARG A 222 2.21 14.91 -13.01
CA ARG A 222 1.21 15.60 -12.15
C ARG A 222 0.50 14.69 -11.17
N GLU A 223 0.67 13.39 -11.33
CA GLU A 223 -0.09 12.37 -10.61
C GLU A 223 0.04 12.50 -9.08
N ALA A 224 1.26 12.66 -8.55
CA ALA A 224 1.47 12.77 -7.11
C ALA A 224 0.70 13.94 -6.46
N ARG A 225 0.47 15.02 -7.23
CA ARG A 225 -0.34 16.16 -6.78
C ARG A 225 -1.82 15.83 -6.76
N TYR A 226 -2.28 15.06 -7.75
CA TYR A 226 -3.70 14.70 -7.88
C TYR A 226 -4.12 13.64 -6.86
N LEU A 227 -3.21 12.74 -6.48
CA LEU A 227 -3.49 11.71 -5.46
C LEU A 227 -4.04 12.30 -4.16
N LEU A 228 -3.50 13.41 -3.68
CA LEU A 228 -4.00 14.08 -2.48
C LEU A 228 -5.32 14.83 -2.73
N ALA A 229 -5.48 15.44 -3.90
CA ALA A 229 -6.69 16.19 -4.24
C ALA A 229 -7.91 15.28 -4.45
N GLU A 230 -7.70 14.00 -4.73
CA GLU A 230 -8.77 13.02 -4.94
C GLU A 230 -9.33 12.42 -3.64
N GLU A 231 -8.67 12.64 -2.50
CA GLU A 231 -9.14 12.14 -1.19
C GLU A 231 -10.08 13.15 -0.54
N SER A 232 -11.35 12.77 -0.36
CA SER A 232 -12.43 13.64 0.14
C SER A 232 -12.18 14.21 1.54
N ASP A 233 -11.40 13.52 2.36
CA ASP A 233 -11.10 13.92 3.74
C ASP A 233 -9.94 14.94 3.82
N ILE A 234 -9.25 15.21 2.70
CA ILE A 234 -8.16 16.17 2.60
C ILE A 234 -8.71 17.56 2.22
N ARG A 235 -8.89 18.42 3.22
CA ARG A 235 -9.46 19.79 3.02
C ARG A 235 -8.40 20.86 2.74
N ASP A 236 -7.18 20.67 3.23
CA ASP A 236 -6.04 21.59 3.03
C ASP A 236 -4.83 20.82 2.45
N PRO A 237 -4.80 20.56 1.13
CA PRO A 237 -3.73 19.80 0.50
C PRO A 237 -2.33 20.32 0.80
N ALA A 238 -2.16 21.64 1.04
CA ALA A 238 -0.85 22.24 1.29
C ALA A 238 -0.23 21.73 2.61
N LEU A 239 -1.03 21.58 3.66
CA LEU A 239 -0.56 21.05 4.95
C LEU A 239 -0.17 19.56 4.81
N TYR A 240 -0.98 18.76 4.11
CA TYR A 240 -0.70 17.34 3.90
C TYR A 240 0.56 17.13 3.05
N HIS A 241 0.76 17.91 2.00
CA HIS A 241 2.01 17.92 1.25
C HIS A 241 3.21 18.30 2.13
N SER A 242 3.05 19.25 3.07
CA SER A 242 4.14 19.61 3.98
C SER A 242 4.49 18.49 4.95
N VAL A 243 3.49 17.72 5.43
CA VAL A 243 3.70 16.53 6.25
C VAL A 243 4.44 15.44 5.45
N LEU A 244 4.01 15.17 4.21
CA LEU A 244 4.67 14.19 3.35
C LEU A 244 6.10 14.61 2.98
N ALA A 245 6.33 15.92 2.73
CA ALA A 245 7.68 16.45 2.49
C ALA A 245 8.58 16.24 3.71
N ALA A 246 8.09 16.46 4.93
CA ALA A 246 8.85 16.20 6.13
C ALA A 246 9.28 14.72 6.21
N VAL A 247 8.36 13.80 5.97
CA VAL A 247 8.63 12.35 6.00
C VAL A 247 9.61 11.96 4.89
N ALA A 248 9.41 12.43 3.66
CA ALA A 248 10.28 12.16 2.50
C ALA A 248 11.72 12.67 2.71
N ASN A 249 11.90 13.75 3.50
CA ASN A 249 13.20 14.29 3.87
C ASN A 249 13.75 13.72 5.19
N GLY A 250 13.27 12.55 5.63
CA GLY A 250 13.80 11.83 6.78
C GLY A 250 13.27 12.27 8.15
N ASN A 251 12.40 13.28 8.22
CA ASN A 251 11.75 13.72 9.47
C ASN A 251 10.54 12.84 9.76
N ALA A 252 10.80 11.58 10.08
CA ALA A 252 9.75 10.54 10.16
C ALA A 252 9.09 10.41 11.54
N ARG A 253 9.55 11.12 12.57
CA ARG A 253 8.94 11.08 13.91
C ARG A 253 7.98 12.24 14.09
N TRP A 254 6.92 12.02 14.85
CA TRP A 254 5.89 13.03 15.13
C TRP A 254 6.45 14.43 15.45
N GLY A 255 7.32 14.53 16.45
CA GLY A 255 7.93 15.80 16.82
C GLY A 255 8.84 16.40 15.75
N ALA A 256 9.55 15.56 14.97
CA ALA A 256 10.40 16.00 13.87
C ALA A 256 9.57 16.54 12.70
N ILE A 257 8.44 15.88 12.38
CA ILE A 257 7.48 16.37 11.36
C ILE A 257 6.96 17.75 11.77
N ALA A 258 6.47 17.89 13.02
CA ALA A 258 5.95 19.15 13.53
C ALA A 258 6.99 20.29 13.46
N ALA A 259 8.22 19.99 13.87
CA ALA A 259 9.34 20.95 13.83
C ALA A 259 9.69 21.36 12.38
N TYR A 260 9.74 20.40 11.45
CA TYR A 260 10.03 20.65 10.04
C TYR A 260 9.04 21.62 9.39
N ILE A 261 7.75 21.47 9.70
CA ILE A 261 6.69 22.32 9.13
C ILE A 261 6.40 23.58 9.96
N GLY A 262 7.10 23.78 11.08
CA GLY A 262 6.91 24.95 11.95
C GLY A 262 5.56 24.98 12.68
N ARG A 263 5.00 23.81 13.03
CA ARG A 263 3.70 23.66 13.71
C ARG A 263 3.88 23.00 15.07
N LYS A 264 2.85 23.14 15.94
CA LYS A 264 2.78 22.37 17.18
C LYS A 264 2.45 20.90 16.88
N SER A 265 2.91 19.99 17.73
CA SER A 265 2.63 18.57 17.59
C SER A 265 1.12 18.25 17.60
N SER A 266 0.31 19.03 18.32
CA SER A 266 -1.15 18.90 18.31
C SER A 266 -1.78 19.15 16.93
N ASP A 267 -1.20 20.05 16.14
CA ASP A 267 -1.80 20.52 14.88
C ASP A 267 -1.62 19.51 13.74
N ILE A 268 -0.65 18.60 13.88
CA ILE A 268 -0.37 17.58 12.86
C ILE A 268 -1.05 16.23 13.16
N ALA A 269 -1.73 16.08 14.31
CA ALA A 269 -2.41 14.84 14.68
C ALA A 269 -3.45 14.43 13.65
N HIS A 270 -4.34 15.36 13.30
CA HIS A 270 -5.40 15.11 12.32
C HIS A 270 -4.85 14.83 10.91
N PRO A 271 -3.93 15.62 10.34
CA PRO A 271 -3.31 15.28 9.07
C PRO A 271 -2.64 13.90 9.02
N LEU A 272 -1.92 13.50 10.08
CA LEU A 272 -1.31 12.18 10.14
C LEU A 272 -2.34 11.06 10.14
N ASN A 273 -3.41 11.19 10.94
CA ASN A 273 -4.47 10.18 10.98
C ASN A 273 -5.18 10.06 9.61
N VAL A 274 -5.51 11.19 8.97
CA VAL A 274 -6.14 11.16 7.63
C VAL A 274 -5.23 10.52 6.60
N LEU A 275 -3.94 10.86 6.56
CA LEU A 275 -2.98 10.23 5.64
C LEU A 275 -2.83 8.73 5.90
N GLU A 276 -2.91 8.28 7.15
CA GLU A 276 -2.89 6.87 7.55
C GLU A 276 -4.19 6.17 7.11
N ASP A 277 -5.35 6.77 7.36
CA ASP A 277 -6.67 6.25 6.94
C ASP A 277 -6.80 6.14 5.42
N CYS A 278 -6.20 7.09 4.68
CA CYS A 278 -6.11 7.04 3.21
C CYS A 278 -5.04 6.04 2.71
N GLY A 279 -4.27 5.41 3.59
CA GLY A 279 -3.20 4.49 3.24
C GLY A 279 -2.02 5.13 2.51
N LEU A 280 -1.80 6.45 2.69
CA LEU A 280 -0.67 7.19 2.09
C LEU A 280 0.58 7.18 2.97
N ILE A 281 0.40 7.02 4.27
CA ILE A 281 1.48 6.75 5.21
C ILE A 281 1.14 5.55 6.08
N ILE A 282 2.15 4.96 6.67
CA ILE A 282 2.02 3.93 7.69
C ILE A 282 2.87 4.32 8.90
N LYS A 283 2.36 3.97 10.07
CA LYS A 283 3.05 4.14 11.33
C LYS A 283 3.80 2.85 11.69
N ASP A 284 5.11 2.86 11.49
CA ASP A 284 6.00 1.76 11.84
C ASP A 284 6.49 1.92 13.28
N GLU A 285 6.19 0.98 14.18
CA GLU A 285 6.71 0.99 15.55
C GLU A 285 8.17 0.52 15.57
N ASP A 286 8.99 1.13 16.47
CA ASP A 286 10.38 0.70 16.66
C ASP A 286 10.41 -0.71 17.25
N ALA A 287 11.19 -1.62 16.64
CA ALA A 287 11.25 -3.03 17.02
C ALA A 287 11.63 -3.26 18.49
N PHE A 288 12.42 -2.37 19.08
CA PHE A 288 13.02 -2.53 20.42
C PHE A 288 12.47 -1.55 21.45
N ARG A 289 11.69 -0.54 21.04
CA ARG A 289 11.24 0.55 21.91
C ARG A 289 9.77 0.85 21.71
N SER A 290 8.95 0.50 22.67
CA SER A 290 7.53 0.85 22.67
C SER A 290 7.33 2.38 22.69
N GLY A 291 6.28 2.84 21.98
CA GLY A 291 5.93 4.25 21.93
C GLY A 291 6.87 5.14 21.09
N ARG A 292 7.76 4.54 20.33
CA ARG A 292 8.63 5.24 19.37
C ARG A 292 8.31 4.78 17.96
N ALA A 293 7.31 5.43 17.37
CA ALA A 293 6.93 5.17 16.00
C ALA A 293 7.61 6.12 15.02
N ARG A 294 7.77 5.65 13.79
CA ARG A 294 8.17 6.45 12.62
C ARG A 294 7.07 6.35 11.56
N TYR A 295 6.78 7.45 10.88
CA TYR A 295 5.89 7.46 9.74
C TYR A 295 6.68 7.21 8.46
N ARG A 296 6.11 6.42 7.57
CA ARG A 296 6.69 6.12 6.26
C ARG A 296 5.64 6.29 5.19
N ILE A 297 6.01 6.91 4.08
CA ILE A 297 5.16 7.02 2.89
C ILE A 297 5.05 5.63 2.26
N THR A 298 3.83 5.23 1.92
CA THR A 298 3.54 3.92 1.31
C THR A 298 3.60 3.96 -0.21
N GLU A 299 3.41 5.14 -0.81
CA GLU A 299 3.41 5.35 -2.27
C GLU A 299 4.76 5.92 -2.72
N PRO A 300 5.61 5.13 -3.40
CA PRO A 300 6.92 5.59 -3.85
C PRO A 300 6.88 6.85 -4.70
N LEU A 301 5.89 7.00 -5.59
CA LEU A 301 5.75 8.19 -6.42
C LEU A 301 5.59 9.47 -5.59
N ILE A 302 4.92 9.40 -4.44
CA ILE A 302 4.83 10.55 -3.51
C ILE A 302 6.19 10.86 -2.90
N THR A 303 6.95 9.84 -2.48
CA THR A 303 8.31 10.05 -1.97
C THR A 303 9.19 10.71 -3.02
N PHE A 304 9.15 10.19 -4.26
CA PHE A 304 9.89 10.75 -5.39
C PHE A 304 9.46 12.20 -5.69
N TYR A 305 8.15 12.46 -5.70
CA TYR A 305 7.61 13.80 -5.90
C TYR A 305 8.09 14.79 -4.84
N GLU A 306 7.93 14.48 -3.58
CA GLU A 306 8.28 15.38 -2.48
C GLU A 306 9.80 15.61 -2.36
N ALA A 307 10.62 14.59 -2.64
CA ALA A 307 12.06 14.69 -2.56
C ALA A 307 12.69 15.35 -3.79
N ILE A 308 12.20 15.07 -5.00
CA ILE A 308 12.86 15.43 -6.26
C ILE A 308 12.07 16.47 -7.05
N MET A 309 10.76 16.22 -7.29
CA MET A 309 10.00 17.02 -8.24
C MET A 309 9.53 18.36 -7.64
N ARG A 310 8.95 18.31 -6.44
CA ARG A 310 8.32 19.48 -5.82
C ARG A 310 9.30 20.65 -5.61
N PRO A 311 10.54 20.46 -5.13
CA PRO A 311 11.52 21.56 -4.96
C PRO A 311 11.93 22.20 -6.29
N ARG A 312 11.82 21.48 -7.40
CA ARG A 312 12.26 21.89 -8.74
C ARG A 312 11.09 22.01 -9.72
N TRP A 313 9.87 22.25 -9.18
CA TRP A 313 8.64 22.20 -9.99
C TRP A 313 8.63 23.19 -11.15
N ALA A 314 9.13 24.42 -10.95
CA ALA A 314 9.20 25.43 -12.00
C ALA A 314 10.12 25.01 -13.17
N ASP A 315 11.25 24.37 -12.86
CA ASP A 315 12.18 23.85 -13.87
C ASP A 315 11.55 22.71 -14.67
N LEU A 316 10.78 21.83 -14.00
CA LEU A 316 10.05 20.76 -14.66
C LEU A 316 8.96 21.29 -15.59
N GLU A 317 8.19 22.31 -15.17
CA GLU A 317 7.20 22.97 -16.03
C GLU A 317 7.84 23.68 -17.23
N ALA A 318 9.09 24.14 -17.10
CA ALA A 318 9.89 24.72 -18.19
C ALA A 318 10.51 23.65 -19.13
N GLY A 319 10.24 22.33 -18.90
CA GLY A 319 10.76 21.26 -19.75
C GLY A 319 12.20 20.84 -19.45
N LEU A 320 12.78 21.25 -18.31
CA LEU A 320 14.17 20.97 -17.93
C LEU A 320 14.32 19.63 -17.17
N GLY A 321 13.45 18.64 -17.41
CA GLY A 321 13.41 17.36 -16.70
C GLY A 321 14.75 16.62 -16.68
N GLY A 322 15.47 16.58 -17.81
CA GLY A 322 16.79 15.96 -17.89
C GLY A 322 17.84 16.62 -17.00
N GLN A 323 17.85 17.96 -16.92
CA GLN A 323 18.75 18.71 -16.05
C GLN A 323 18.41 18.50 -14.58
N VAL A 324 17.11 18.60 -14.23
CA VAL A 324 16.62 18.32 -12.87
C VAL A 324 17.04 16.93 -12.42
N TRP A 325 16.92 15.92 -13.30
CA TRP A 325 17.33 14.56 -12.98
C TRP A 325 18.84 14.44 -12.74
N ALA A 326 19.64 14.99 -13.65
CA ALA A 326 21.10 14.96 -13.53
C ALA A 326 21.56 15.56 -12.19
N ASP A 327 21.00 16.70 -11.78
CA ASP A 327 21.32 17.39 -10.53
C ASP A 327 20.82 16.63 -9.29
N SER A 328 19.78 15.80 -9.42
CA SER A 328 19.10 15.15 -8.29
C SER A 328 19.52 13.71 -8.03
N ARG A 329 20.42 13.13 -8.82
CA ARG A 329 20.80 11.70 -8.70
C ARG A 329 21.29 11.31 -7.31
N GLN A 330 22.13 12.13 -6.69
CA GLN A 330 22.63 11.86 -5.34
C GLN A 330 21.49 11.90 -4.32
N GLN A 331 20.62 12.88 -4.43
CA GLN A 331 19.43 12.99 -3.57
C GLN A 331 18.47 11.81 -3.77
N PHE A 332 18.26 11.39 -5.02
CA PHE A 332 17.48 10.19 -5.33
C PHE A 332 18.06 8.95 -4.66
N SER A 333 19.37 8.73 -4.78
CA SER A 333 20.02 7.58 -4.13
C SER A 333 19.85 7.58 -2.62
N SER A 334 20.04 8.74 -1.96
CA SER A 334 20.05 8.83 -0.49
C SER A 334 18.65 8.98 0.12
N ALA A 335 17.74 9.74 -0.50
CA ALA A 335 16.43 10.06 0.07
C ALA A 335 15.29 9.18 -0.47
N VAL A 336 15.48 8.53 -1.63
CA VAL A 336 14.45 7.71 -2.27
C VAL A 336 14.88 6.24 -2.35
N ALA A 337 15.92 5.92 -3.12
CA ALA A 337 16.31 4.53 -3.40
C ALA A 337 16.81 3.80 -2.14
N GLY A 338 17.63 4.43 -1.30
CA GLY A 338 18.13 3.83 -0.06
C GLY A 338 17.02 3.44 0.92
N PRO A 339 16.18 4.39 1.39
CA PRO A 339 15.05 4.08 2.27
C PRO A 339 14.03 3.12 1.63
N HIS A 340 13.85 3.18 0.30
CA HIS A 340 13.02 2.23 -0.42
C HIS A 340 13.58 0.81 -0.35
N PHE A 341 14.89 0.65 -0.59
CA PHE A 341 15.56 -0.64 -0.49
C PHE A 341 15.47 -1.25 0.91
N GLU A 342 15.62 -0.45 1.98
CA GLU A 342 15.37 -0.92 3.34
C GLU A 342 13.95 -1.46 3.51
N SER A 343 12.95 -0.80 2.90
CA SER A 343 11.56 -1.27 2.92
C SER A 343 11.41 -2.60 2.17
N VAL A 344 12.01 -2.72 0.98
CA VAL A 344 12.05 -3.97 0.19
C VAL A 344 12.68 -5.10 1.02
N CYS A 345 13.79 -4.85 1.73
CA CYS A 345 14.43 -5.84 2.59
C CYS A 345 13.52 -6.28 3.76
N ARG A 346 12.77 -5.36 4.36
CA ARG A 346 11.77 -5.71 5.40
C ARG A 346 10.62 -6.55 4.82
N ASP A 347 10.13 -6.22 3.63
CA ASP A 347 9.07 -6.97 2.97
C ASP A 347 9.56 -8.38 2.55
N PHE A 348 10.78 -8.48 2.06
CA PHE A 348 11.45 -9.75 1.78
C PHE A 348 11.60 -10.60 3.04
N ALA A 349 12.10 -10.02 4.13
CA ALA A 349 12.22 -10.73 5.41
C ALA A 349 10.87 -11.17 5.98
N ARG A 350 9.79 -10.40 5.73
CA ARG A 350 8.43 -10.74 6.13
C ARG A 350 7.88 -11.92 5.32
N ALA A 351 8.11 -11.89 4.00
CA ALA A 351 7.62 -12.92 3.08
C ALA A 351 8.40 -14.25 3.21
N ARG A 352 9.73 -14.18 3.31
CA ARG A 352 10.63 -15.34 3.26
C ARG A 352 11.27 -15.67 4.63
N GLY A 353 10.91 -14.96 5.69
CA GLY A 353 11.57 -15.09 7.00
C GLY A 353 11.53 -16.52 7.58
N ARG A 354 10.44 -17.27 7.37
CA ARG A 354 10.37 -18.66 7.84
C ARG A 354 11.37 -19.57 7.12
N GLU A 355 11.55 -19.35 5.83
CA GLU A 355 12.52 -20.09 5.01
C GLU A 355 13.96 -19.71 5.38
N MET A 356 14.22 -18.40 5.51
CA MET A 356 15.56 -17.86 5.78
C MET A 356 16.05 -18.15 7.21
N PHE A 357 15.16 -18.10 8.19
CA PHE A 357 15.51 -18.16 9.61
C PHE A 357 14.96 -19.41 10.32
N GLY A 358 14.25 -20.30 9.61
CA GLY A 358 13.66 -21.52 10.18
C GLY A 358 12.52 -21.28 11.17
N ARG A 359 12.05 -20.04 11.33
CA ARG A 359 11.08 -19.63 12.37
C ARG A 359 10.09 -18.61 11.83
N ALA A 360 8.87 -18.63 12.37
CA ALA A 360 7.86 -17.64 12.04
C ALA A 360 8.20 -16.28 12.66
N ALA A 361 8.17 -15.22 11.84
CA ALA A 361 8.28 -13.86 12.31
C ALA A 361 6.99 -13.40 13.02
N GLY A 362 7.12 -12.79 14.19
CA GLY A 362 6.04 -12.09 14.86
C GLY A 362 5.99 -10.62 14.41
N ILE A 363 7.13 -9.95 14.37
CA ILE A 363 7.28 -8.56 13.91
C ILE A 363 8.49 -8.47 12.99
N VAL A 364 8.35 -7.73 11.89
CA VAL A 364 9.47 -7.27 11.05
C VAL A 364 9.41 -5.75 10.96
N ALA A 365 10.38 -5.07 11.55
CA ALA A 365 10.41 -3.61 11.62
C ALA A 365 11.85 -3.08 11.67
N ALA A 366 12.04 -1.78 11.48
CA ALA A 366 13.29 -1.13 11.85
C ALA A 366 13.35 -0.90 13.36
N GLY A 367 14.55 -0.78 13.91
CA GLY A 367 14.71 -0.53 15.34
C GLY A 367 15.97 0.26 15.67
N THR A 368 16.01 0.79 16.88
CA THR A 368 17.15 1.58 17.38
C THR A 368 17.64 1.04 18.71
N VAL A 369 18.89 0.61 18.75
CA VAL A 369 19.58 0.09 19.94
C VAL A 369 20.47 1.18 20.54
N SER A 370 20.32 1.48 21.83
CA SER A 370 21.20 2.43 22.54
C SER A 370 22.56 1.78 22.81
N ASP A 371 23.63 2.51 22.56
CA ASP A 371 24.99 2.20 23.00
C ASP A 371 25.48 3.25 24.01
N PRO A 372 25.19 3.09 25.31
CA PRO A 372 25.56 4.06 26.33
C PRO A 372 27.08 4.26 26.46
N ALA A 373 27.86 3.19 26.24
CA ALA A 373 29.31 3.24 26.35
C ALA A 373 29.93 4.14 25.27
N ARG A 374 29.30 4.22 24.08
CA ARG A 374 29.73 5.05 22.98
C ARG A 374 28.91 6.36 22.85
N ARG A 375 27.96 6.59 23.75
CA ARG A 375 26.99 7.72 23.69
C ARG A 375 26.33 7.84 22.32
N SER A 376 25.99 6.72 21.68
CA SER A 376 25.47 6.65 20.33
C SER A 376 24.27 5.71 20.25
N GLN A 377 23.67 5.61 19.05
CA GLN A 377 22.61 4.67 18.73
C GLN A 377 23.02 3.88 17.51
N ILE A 378 22.64 2.60 17.50
CA ILE A 378 22.80 1.71 16.35
C ILE A 378 21.41 1.54 15.74
N GLU A 379 21.24 1.97 14.49
CA GLU A 379 20.04 1.67 13.72
C GLU A 379 20.18 0.27 13.13
N VAL A 380 19.08 -0.50 13.23
CA VAL A 380 18.90 -1.82 12.64
C VAL A 380 17.78 -1.67 11.61
N ASP A 381 18.08 -1.84 10.33
CA ASP A 381 17.17 -1.56 9.24
C ASP A 381 16.08 -2.65 9.11
N VAL A 382 16.44 -3.91 9.45
CA VAL A 382 15.56 -5.08 9.39
C VAL A 382 15.71 -5.90 10.66
N ALA A 383 14.87 -5.67 11.64
CA ALA A 383 14.77 -6.50 12.83
C ALA A 383 13.61 -7.49 12.70
N VAL A 384 13.88 -8.76 12.90
CA VAL A 384 12.89 -9.84 12.92
C VAL A 384 12.75 -10.37 14.34
N LEU A 385 11.59 -10.16 14.96
CA LEU A 385 11.29 -10.63 16.30
C LEU A 385 10.30 -11.79 16.27
N GLY A 386 10.48 -12.73 17.19
CA GLY A 386 9.53 -13.81 17.41
C GLY A 386 8.19 -13.32 17.98
N PRO A 387 7.15 -14.16 18.03
CA PRO A 387 5.92 -13.86 18.76
C PRO A 387 6.21 -13.52 20.23
N ALA A 388 5.42 -12.62 20.83
CA ALA A 388 5.54 -12.35 22.25
C ALA A 388 4.96 -13.53 23.05
N VAL A 389 5.73 -14.01 24.04
CA VAL A 389 5.29 -15.02 24.99
C VAL A 389 5.28 -14.36 26.38
N PRO A 390 4.15 -14.33 27.09
CA PRO A 390 4.08 -13.74 28.41
C PRO A 390 5.10 -14.37 29.39
N GLY A 391 5.89 -13.53 30.05
CA GLY A 391 6.89 -13.98 31.05
C GLY A 391 8.22 -14.43 30.44
N GLU A 392 8.38 -14.47 29.12
CA GLU A 392 9.64 -14.83 28.47
C GLU A 392 10.34 -13.61 27.86
N PRO A 393 11.69 -13.60 27.79
CA PRO A 393 12.43 -12.61 27.04
C PRO A 393 11.99 -12.60 25.56
N ARG A 394 11.82 -11.39 24.99
CA ARG A 394 11.48 -11.27 23.58
C ARG A 394 12.62 -11.81 22.72
N ARG A 395 12.32 -12.81 21.90
CA ARG A 395 13.31 -13.41 21.00
C ARG A 395 13.61 -12.53 19.81
N VAL A 396 14.88 -12.30 19.52
CA VAL A 396 15.40 -11.67 18.32
C VAL A 396 15.82 -12.76 17.35
N ILE A 397 15.05 -12.93 16.27
CA ILE A 397 15.32 -13.95 15.24
C ILE A 397 16.43 -13.48 14.32
N SER A 398 16.39 -12.20 13.86
CA SER A 398 17.41 -11.64 13.00
C SER A 398 17.58 -10.14 13.24
N LEU A 399 18.82 -9.67 13.07
CA LEU A 399 19.21 -8.26 12.98
C LEU A 399 19.85 -8.02 11.63
N GLY A 400 19.34 -7.07 10.87
CA GLY A 400 19.77 -6.79 9.51
C GLY A 400 20.14 -5.34 9.27
N GLU A 401 21.17 -5.14 8.46
CA GLU A 401 21.55 -3.84 7.88
C GLU A 401 21.38 -3.90 6.37
N ALA A 402 20.76 -2.86 5.78
CA ALA A 402 20.51 -2.73 4.36
C ALA A 402 21.31 -1.57 3.77
N LYS A 403 22.04 -1.81 2.67
CA LYS A 403 22.82 -0.78 1.96
C LYS A 403 22.56 -0.85 0.47
N TRP A 404 22.09 0.28 -0.08
CA TRP A 404 21.76 0.37 -1.50
C TRP A 404 23.00 0.62 -2.38
N GLY A 405 23.69 1.73 -2.17
CA GLY A 405 24.74 2.22 -3.09
C GLY A 405 26.17 1.79 -2.74
N ASP A 406 26.40 1.26 -1.53
CA ASP A 406 27.75 0.91 -1.04
C ASP A 406 27.94 -0.61 -0.97
N THR A 407 29.15 -1.08 -1.31
CA THR A 407 29.58 -2.46 -1.04
C THR A 407 29.64 -2.68 0.48
N MET A 408 28.99 -3.71 0.97
CA MET A 408 29.00 -4.04 2.39
C MET A 408 30.27 -4.84 2.76
N GLY A 409 30.83 -4.52 3.93
CA GLY A 409 32.01 -5.18 4.48
C GLY A 409 31.87 -5.48 5.98
N LEU A 410 32.94 -6.02 6.60
CA LEU A 410 32.96 -6.46 8.01
C LEU A 410 32.55 -5.37 9.01
N ARG A 411 32.74 -4.10 8.69
CA ARG A 411 32.28 -2.98 9.56
C ARG A 411 30.79 -3.03 9.85
N HIS A 412 29.97 -3.40 8.86
CA HIS A 412 28.53 -3.50 8.97
C HIS A 412 28.14 -4.68 9.87
N LEU A 413 28.78 -5.84 9.65
CA LEU A 413 28.62 -7.02 10.51
C LEU A 413 29.03 -6.72 11.95
N GLY A 414 30.12 -5.97 12.15
CA GLY A 414 30.56 -5.54 13.49
C GLY A 414 29.54 -4.68 14.22
N ARG A 415 28.81 -3.80 13.50
CA ARG A 415 27.70 -3.03 14.07
C ARG A 415 26.54 -3.92 14.51
N LEU A 416 26.17 -4.90 13.68
CA LEU A 416 25.10 -5.85 13.99
C LEU A 416 25.46 -6.74 15.19
N ARG A 417 26.70 -7.22 15.28
CA ARG A 417 27.22 -7.95 16.45
C ARG A 417 27.09 -7.11 17.72
N ARG A 418 27.52 -5.85 17.64
CA ARG A 418 27.40 -4.94 18.78
C ARG A 418 25.94 -4.69 19.18
N ALA A 419 25.03 -4.53 18.21
CA ALA A 419 23.60 -4.38 18.48
C ALA A 419 23.02 -5.64 19.17
N ARG A 420 23.40 -6.84 18.72
CA ARG A 420 23.02 -8.11 19.34
C ARG A 420 23.44 -8.19 20.80
N ASP A 421 24.71 -7.87 21.08
CA ASP A 421 25.26 -7.95 22.44
C ASP A 421 24.56 -6.94 23.38
N LEU A 422 24.25 -5.74 22.90
CA LEU A 422 23.51 -4.73 23.65
C LEU A 422 22.06 -5.14 23.92
N LEU A 423 21.40 -5.81 22.97
CA LEU A 423 20.04 -6.34 23.14
C LEU A 423 20.03 -7.48 24.15
N ALA A 424 21.03 -8.39 24.13
CA ALA A 424 21.20 -9.43 25.12
C ALA A 424 21.34 -8.84 26.53
N ALA A 425 22.19 -7.82 26.70
CA ALA A 425 22.34 -7.09 27.96
C ALA A 425 21.06 -6.37 28.39
N GLY A 426 20.20 -5.99 27.42
CA GLY A 426 18.90 -5.37 27.62
C GLY A 426 17.75 -6.35 27.90
N GLY A 427 18.03 -7.65 28.03
CA GLY A 427 17.04 -8.67 28.39
C GLY A 427 16.30 -9.31 27.23
N PHE A 428 16.76 -9.12 25.99
CA PHE A 428 16.25 -9.87 24.82
C PHE A 428 16.94 -11.23 24.71
N ASP A 429 16.22 -12.24 24.21
CA ASP A 429 16.82 -13.52 23.83
C ASP A 429 17.45 -13.38 22.44
N THR A 430 18.80 -13.36 22.42
CA THR A 430 19.60 -13.25 21.19
C THR A 430 20.45 -14.49 20.94
N SER A 431 20.19 -15.59 21.65
CA SER A 431 21.03 -16.81 21.64
C SER A 431 21.17 -17.45 20.26
N GLU A 432 20.15 -17.32 19.41
CA GLU A 432 20.11 -17.89 18.05
C GLU A 432 19.86 -16.81 16.97
N THR A 433 20.27 -15.56 17.25
CA THR A 433 20.06 -14.43 16.33
C THR A 433 20.96 -14.54 15.11
N VAL A 434 20.35 -14.55 13.93
CA VAL A 434 21.04 -14.45 12.64
C VAL A 434 21.31 -12.98 12.29
N LEU A 435 22.56 -12.66 11.93
CA LEU A 435 22.95 -11.34 11.45
C LEU A 435 22.82 -11.30 9.94
N ALA A 436 21.94 -10.44 9.41
CA ALA A 436 21.66 -10.38 7.98
C ALA A 436 22.23 -9.12 7.33
N CYS A 437 22.95 -9.26 6.25
CA CYS A 437 23.42 -8.14 5.43
C CYS A 437 22.68 -8.15 4.10
N TYR A 438 21.96 -7.06 3.81
CA TYR A 438 21.21 -6.86 2.57
C TYR A 438 21.93 -5.83 1.71
N ALA A 439 22.36 -6.18 0.51
CA ALA A 439 23.20 -5.31 -0.31
C ALA A 439 22.68 -5.12 -1.73
N GLY A 440 22.47 -3.84 -2.12
CA GLY A 440 22.21 -3.46 -3.51
C GLY A 440 23.46 -3.52 -4.39
N ALA A 441 24.61 -3.11 -3.83
CA ALA A 441 25.91 -3.10 -4.54
C ALA A 441 26.82 -4.30 -4.20
N GLY A 442 26.30 -5.31 -3.49
CA GLY A 442 27.02 -6.55 -3.17
C GLY A 442 27.92 -6.45 -1.93
N PHE A 443 28.79 -7.46 -1.78
CA PHE A 443 29.63 -7.67 -0.58
C PHE A 443 31.08 -7.73 -0.95
N ASP A 444 31.97 -7.25 -0.07
CA ASP A 444 33.41 -7.47 -0.22
C ASP A 444 33.83 -8.93 0.07
N ALA A 445 35.06 -9.27 -0.25
CA ALA A 445 35.59 -10.63 -0.10
C ALA A 445 35.63 -11.08 1.37
N GLU A 446 35.94 -10.16 2.29
CA GLU A 446 36.06 -10.47 3.72
C GLU A 446 34.69 -10.78 4.33
N LEU A 447 33.65 -10.02 3.99
CA LEU A 447 32.29 -10.29 4.45
C LEU A 447 31.74 -11.57 3.83
N ARG A 448 32.03 -11.85 2.55
CA ARG A 448 31.66 -13.13 1.92
C ARG A 448 32.28 -14.33 2.64
N ALA A 449 33.56 -14.22 3.06
CA ALA A 449 34.23 -15.27 3.82
C ALA A 449 33.64 -15.45 5.23
N ALA A 450 32.98 -14.45 5.79
CA ALA A 450 32.31 -14.50 7.08
C ALA A 450 30.89 -15.09 7.01
N ALA A 451 30.36 -15.39 5.82
CA ALA A 451 29.02 -15.99 5.66
C ALA A 451 28.98 -17.39 6.28
N GLY A 452 27.85 -17.74 6.91
CA GLY A 452 27.66 -19.02 7.59
C GLY A 452 26.33 -19.05 8.32
N PRO A 453 26.12 -20.04 9.20
CA PRO A 453 24.83 -20.23 9.88
C PRO A 453 24.33 -19.01 10.69
N GLU A 454 25.26 -18.19 11.22
CA GLU A 454 24.94 -16.98 11.98
C GLU A 454 24.94 -15.71 11.13
N VAL A 455 25.43 -15.76 9.86
CA VAL A 455 25.59 -14.57 9.00
C VAL A 455 25.00 -14.85 7.64
N LEU A 456 23.84 -14.22 7.39
CA LEU A 456 23.13 -14.29 6.13
C LEU A 456 23.54 -13.12 5.23
N LEU A 457 23.86 -13.41 3.97
CA LEU A 457 24.09 -12.41 2.93
C LEU A 457 22.97 -12.51 1.90
N ALA A 458 22.23 -11.43 1.71
CA ALA A 458 21.16 -11.35 0.72
C ALA A 458 21.45 -10.19 -0.26
N ASP A 459 21.86 -10.53 -1.46
CA ASP A 459 21.99 -9.59 -2.58
C ASP A 459 20.64 -9.43 -3.33
N LEU A 460 20.63 -8.60 -4.36
CA LEU A 460 19.44 -8.38 -5.17
C LEU A 460 18.94 -9.64 -5.87
N ALA A 461 19.85 -10.54 -6.28
CA ALA A 461 19.45 -11.80 -6.90
C ALA A 461 18.67 -12.68 -5.91
N ALA A 462 19.12 -12.77 -4.65
CA ALA A 462 18.42 -13.50 -3.60
C ALA A 462 17.07 -12.86 -3.23
N ILE A 463 16.98 -11.52 -3.24
CA ILE A 463 15.75 -10.79 -2.89
C ILE A 463 14.66 -10.99 -3.96
N TYR A 464 15.04 -11.10 -5.24
CA TYR A 464 14.12 -11.24 -6.39
C TYR A 464 13.93 -12.69 -6.88
N ALA A 465 14.61 -13.68 -6.26
CA ALA A 465 14.45 -15.12 -6.55
C ALA A 465 13.06 -15.71 -6.01
#